data_ca227c977621b5563c42baf2453780b0
#
_entry.id   ca227c977621b5563c42baf2453780b0
#
_cell.length_a   1.000
_cell.length_b   1.000
_cell.length_c   1.000
_cell.angle_alpha   90.00
_cell.angle_beta   90.00
_cell.angle_gamma   90.00
#
_symmetry.space_group_name_H-M   'P 1'
#
loop_
_entity.id
_entity.type
_entity.pdbx_description
1 polymer ?
#
loop_
_entity_poly.entity_id
_entity_poly.type
_entity_poly.pdbx_seq_one_letter_code
_entity_poly.pdbx_strand_id
1 'polypeptide(L)' 'MQLHIRGNLNYVLEFATGNESCAELKAKIAEKEGSEDVLLYVAGKPVDFEMPVSSIGDFHVDVTVPLLGGKVRIFNKIL' A
#
# COMPACT_ATOMS: atom_id res chain seq x y z
N MET A 1 6.58 14.80 3.71
CA MET A 1 6.32 13.68 4.62
C MET A 1 6.66 12.36 3.95
N GLN A 2 7.36 11.50 4.64
CA GLN A 2 7.77 10.21 4.11
C GLN A 2 7.09 9.08 4.86
N LEU A 3 6.64 8.07 4.13
CA LEU A 3 6.07 6.87 4.72
C LEU A 3 6.88 5.66 4.28
N HIS A 4 7.18 4.82 5.23
CA HIS A 4 7.86 3.56 4.95
C HIS A 4 6.84 2.49 4.62
N ILE A 5 7.01 1.87 3.47
CA ILE A 5 6.08 0.85 2.97
C ILE A 5 6.76 -0.50 3.06
N ARG A 6 6.08 -1.47 3.66
CA ARG A 6 6.59 -2.83 3.78
C ARG A 6 5.61 -3.81 3.16
N GLY A 7 6.13 -4.67 2.33
CA GLY A 7 5.33 -5.68 1.64
C GLY A 7 6.26 -6.57 0.88
N ASN A 8 5.90 -6.94 -0.34
CA ASN A 8 6.81 -7.67 -1.21
C ASN A 8 8.06 -6.86 -1.50
N LEU A 9 7.89 -5.55 -1.56
CA LEU A 9 8.98 -4.61 -1.73
C LEU A 9 8.98 -3.67 -0.55
N ASN A 10 10.16 -3.21 -0.16
CA ASN A 10 10.29 -2.23 0.90
C ASN A 10 10.77 -0.93 0.27
N TYR A 11 10.02 0.14 0.45
CA TYR A 11 10.35 1.41 -0.15
C TYR A 11 9.74 2.56 0.67
N VAL A 12 10.09 3.77 0.27
CA VAL A 12 9.59 4.98 0.92
C VAL A 12 8.79 5.77 -0.11
N LEU A 13 7.61 6.20 0.29
CA LEU A 13 6.81 7.11 -0.51
C LEU A 13 6.86 8.48 0.12
N GLU A 14 6.95 9.50 -0.72
CA GLU A 14 6.99 10.87 -0.27
C GLU A 14 5.71 11.60 -0.62
N PHE A 15 5.20 12.35 0.35
CA PHE A 15 4.00 13.17 0.17
C PHE A 15 4.36 14.62 0.45
N ALA A 16 3.81 15.52 -0.36
CA ALA A 16 4.17 16.92 -0.31
C ALA A 16 3.80 17.58 1.03
N THR A 17 2.61 17.32 1.53
CA THR A 17 2.12 18.01 2.72
C THR A 17 1.71 17.08 3.86
N GLY A 18 1.33 15.84 3.56
CA GLY A 18 0.75 14.95 4.54
C GLY A 18 -0.76 15.08 4.64
N ASN A 19 -1.35 16.05 3.93
CA ASN A 19 -2.80 16.22 3.91
C ASN A 19 -3.47 15.37 2.83
N GLU A 20 -2.70 14.72 2.00
CA GLU A 20 -3.22 13.81 0.99
C GLU A 20 -3.99 12.69 1.68
N SER A 21 -5.05 12.21 1.04
CA SER A 21 -5.84 11.14 1.63
C SER A 21 -5.13 9.80 1.53
N CYS A 22 -5.49 8.88 2.40
CA CYS A 22 -4.95 7.53 2.32
C CYS A 22 -5.42 6.81 1.06
N ALA A 23 -6.49 7.26 0.44
CA ALA A 23 -6.90 6.73 -0.86
C ALA A 23 -5.81 7.01 -1.91
N GLU A 24 -5.18 8.16 -1.85
CA GLU A 24 -4.08 8.49 -2.74
C GLU A 24 -2.86 7.64 -2.43
N LEU A 25 -2.63 7.37 -1.15
CA LEU A 25 -1.59 6.43 -0.73
C LEU A 25 -1.82 5.05 -1.36
N LYS A 26 -3.06 4.57 -1.31
CA LYS A 26 -3.39 3.28 -1.91
C LYS A 26 -3.11 3.29 -3.40
N ALA A 27 -3.47 4.37 -4.09
CA ALA A 27 -3.23 4.47 -5.53
C ALA A 27 -1.75 4.38 -5.86
N LYS A 28 -0.91 5.06 -5.09
CA LYS A 28 0.52 5.03 -5.31
C LYS A 28 1.11 3.65 -5.05
N ILE A 29 0.63 2.98 -4.01
CA ILE A 29 1.10 1.63 -3.69
C ILE A 29 0.64 0.65 -4.76
N ALA A 30 -0.61 0.76 -5.20
CA ALA A 30 -1.13 -0.11 -6.24
C ALA A 30 -0.30 -0.02 -7.51
N GLU A 31 0.12 1.17 -7.84
CA GLU A 31 0.97 1.38 -9.00
C GLU A 31 2.32 0.70 -8.83
N LYS A 32 2.91 0.80 -7.64
CA LYS A 32 4.19 0.17 -7.35
C LYS A 32 4.10 -1.34 -7.33
N GLU A 33 3.01 -1.86 -6.77
CA GLU A 33 2.83 -3.31 -6.65
C GLU A 33 2.29 -3.94 -7.94
N GLY A 34 1.77 -3.13 -8.83
CA GLY A 34 1.19 -3.64 -10.06
C GLY A 34 -0.16 -4.32 -9.85
N SER A 35 -0.85 -4.00 -8.79
CA SER A 35 -2.15 -4.59 -8.46
C SER A 35 -3.03 -3.56 -7.78
N GLU A 36 -4.29 -3.51 -8.16
CA GLU A 36 -5.25 -2.63 -7.52
C GLU A 36 -5.80 -3.21 -6.22
N ASP A 37 -5.57 -4.48 -5.98
CA ASP A 37 -6.16 -5.20 -4.84
C ASP A 37 -5.25 -5.20 -3.62
N VAL A 38 -4.53 -4.11 -3.39
CA VAL A 38 -3.66 -4.03 -2.24
C VAL A 38 -4.46 -3.77 -0.97
N LEU A 39 -4.05 -4.40 0.12
CA LEU A 39 -4.60 -4.16 1.45
C LEU A 39 -3.53 -3.48 2.27
N LEU A 40 -3.92 -2.40 2.94
CA LEU A 40 -2.99 -1.58 3.70
C LEU A 40 -3.32 -1.64 5.18
N TYR A 41 -2.30 -1.85 6.00
CA TYR A 41 -2.45 -1.91 7.45
C TYR A 41 -1.41 -1.03 8.11
N VAL A 42 -1.82 -0.41 9.21
CA VAL A 42 -0.92 0.36 10.05
C VAL A 42 -1.11 -0.14 11.47
N ALA A 43 -0.03 -0.60 12.09
CA ALA A 43 -0.08 -1.16 13.45
C ALA A 43 -1.12 -2.28 13.58
N GLY A 44 -1.25 -3.09 12.53
CA GLY A 44 -2.17 -4.21 12.51
C GLY A 44 -3.62 -3.86 12.24
N LYS A 45 -3.92 -2.61 11.96
CA LYS A 45 -5.29 -2.16 11.68
C LYS A 45 -5.42 -1.70 10.25
N PRO A 46 -6.55 -2.00 9.58
CA PRO A 46 -6.77 -1.52 8.23
C PRO A 46 -6.71 -0.01 8.16
N VAL A 47 -6.16 0.49 7.07
CA VAL A 47 -6.04 1.93 6.84
C VAL A 47 -7.40 2.49 6.43
N ASP A 48 -7.78 3.62 7.03
CA ASP A 48 -8.99 4.34 6.64
C ASP A 48 -8.61 5.27 5.50
N PHE A 49 -9.16 5.02 4.33
CA PHE A 49 -8.81 5.78 3.13
C PHE A 49 -9.29 7.22 3.13
N GLU A 50 -10.19 7.56 4.03
CA GLU A 50 -10.68 8.94 4.13
C GLU A 50 -9.80 9.82 5.01
N MET A 51 -8.90 9.19 5.77
CA MET A 51 -8.02 9.94 6.65
C MET A 51 -6.80 10.46 5.87
N PRO A 52 -6.20 11.55 6.35
CA PRO A 52 -4.98 12.06 5.71
C PRO A 52 -3.80 11.15 6.02
N VAL A 53 -2.82 11.13 5.12
CA VAL A 53 -1.63 10.29 5.32
C VAL A 53 -0.86 10.69 6.57
N SER A 54 -0.98 11.94 7.01
CA SER A 54 -0.32 12.39 8.23
C SER A 54 -0.86 11.67 9.48
N SER A 55 -2.04 11.09 9.41
CA SER A 55 -2.60 10.34 10.54
C SER A 55 -1.83 9.06 10.82
N ILE A 56 -1.03 8.60 9.86
CA ILE A 56 -0.22 7.41 10.04
C ILE A 56 0.96 7.69 10.97
N GLY A 57 1.45 8.93 10.95
CA GLY A 57 2.52 9.33 11.84
C GLY A 57 3.82 8.63 11.53
N ASP A 58 4.49 8.15 12.57
CA ASP A 58 5.78 7.50 12.43
C ASP A 58 5.66 6.00 12.14
N PHE A 59 4.45 5.49 12.02
CA PHE A 59 4.26 4.09 11.72
C PHE A 59 4.59 3.81 10.26
N HIS A 60 4.90 2.56 9.98
CA HIS A 60 5.06 2.14 8.61
C HIS A 60 3.75 1.51 8.12
N VAL A 61 3.61 1.41 6.82
CA VAL A 61 2.43 0.84 6.19
C VAL A 61 2.78 -0.58 5.74
N ASP A 62 2.01 -1.54 6.20
CA ASP A 62 2.16 -2.93 5.77
C ASP A 62 1.22 -3.19 4.62
N VAL A 63 1.75 -3.76 3.54
CA VAL A 63 1.00 -4.01 2.33
C VAL A 63 0.85 -5.50 2.11
N THR A 64 -0.38 -5.92 1.90
CA THR A 64 -0.68 -7.30 1.52
C THR A 64 -1.41 -7.28 0.20
N VAL A 65 -0.97 -8.13 -0.73
CA VAL A 65 -1.65 -8.28 -2.01
C VAL A 65 -2.34 -9.63 -1.97
N PRO A 66 -3.67 -9.63 -1.88
CA PRO A 66 -4.38 -10.92 -1.84
C PRO A 66 -4.24 -11.62 -3.18
N LEU A 67 -3.84 -12.87 -3.13
CA LEU A 67 -3.67 -13.68 -4.31
C LEU A 67 -4.86 -14.60 -4.43
N LEU A 68 -5.90 -14.13 -5.08
CA LEU A 68 -7.07 -14.94 -5.28
C LEU A 68 -6.69 -16.18 -6.06
N GLY A 69 -6.69 -17.29 -5.36
CA GLY A 69 -6.23 -18.50 -5.96
C GLY A 69 -4.75 -18.48 -6.29
N GLY A 70 -4.03 -17.49 -5.82
CA GLY A 70 -2.59 -17.33 -5.89
C GLY A 70 -1.90 -17.76 -7.16
N LYS A 71 -2.13 -18.95 -7.54
CA LYS A 71 -1.52 -19.58 -8.70
C LYS A 71 -1.86 -18.88 -10.01
N VAL A 72 -2.93 -18.15 -10.05
CA VAL A 72 -3.35 -17.49 -11.28
C VAL A 72 -2.27 -16.55 -11.79
N ARG A 73 -1.68 -15.81 -10.91
CA ARG A 73 -0.60 -14.92 -11.29
C ARG A 73 0.57 -15.67 -11.86
N ILE A 74 0.85 -16.81 -11.29
CA ILE A 74 1.97 -17.61 -11.73
C ILE A 74 1.75 -18.10 -13.14
N PHE A 75 0.54 -18.51 -13.43
CA PHE A 75 0.22 -18.92 -14.78
C PHE A 75 0.41 -17.81 -15.77
N ASN A 76 -0.04 -16.64 -15.40
CA ASN A 76 0.07 -15.51 -16.31
C ASN A 76 1.51 -15.22 -16.65
N LYS A 77 2.40 -15.49 -15.73
CA LYS A 77 3.81 -15.26 -16.01
C LYS A 77 4.40 -16.29 -16.95
N ILE A 78 3.90 -17.48 -16.88
CA ILE A 78 4.38 -18.55 -17.71
C ILE A 78 3.97 -18.33 -19.14
N LEU A 79 2.82 -17.82 -19.33
CA LEU A 79 2.31 -17.57 -20.66
C LEU A 79 2.97 -16.38 -21.30
#